data_7db19a292dd6a3a01942d9958ea143da
#
_entry.id   7db19a292dd6a3a01942d9958ea143da
#
_cell.length_a   1.000
_cell.length_b   1.000
_cell.length_c   1.000
_cell.angle_alpha   90.00
_cell.angle_beta   90.00
_cell.angle_gamma   90.00
#
_symmetry.space_group_name_H-M   'P 1'
#
loop_
_entity.id
_entity.type
_entity.pdbx_description
1 polymer ?
#
loop_
_entity_poly.entity_id
_entity_poly.type
_entity_poly.pdbx_seq_one_letter_code
_entity_poly.pdbx_strand_id
1 'polypeptide(L)'
;MENFASARFLLPIMVVFIVVILIPFLQSLVFSFTDYSGYNFADAKFVGFANYIRLFHDQQFWSAVGRVALFTVVQVPIMLFLAAAMALALDSMKLHGTKFFRISTFLPYAVPAVVSTLIWGFMYGAKYGLVGSFNGFFGTHLDMLSPSVLLASIGNIVTWEFTGYNMLIFYSSLSTIPHSLYEAASIDGASEWQIIKSIKLPELKGSLAITVIFSIIGSFQLFNEPSILQNMVPGNAITTYYTPNMYAYNLSFSGNQSNYAAALAIVMAVITMAIAYIVQLNSLKEQMK
;
A
#
# COMPACT_ATOMS: atom_id res chain seq x y z
N MET A 1 -3.75 42.12 -9.07
CA MET A 1 -2.47 42.00 -8.32
C MET A 1 -2.43 40.82 -7.36
N GLU A 2 -3.56 40.28 -6.92
CA GLU A 2 -3.62 39.11 -6.01
C GLU A 2 -3.06 37.79 -6.61
N ASN A 3 -3.23 37.56 -7.92
CA ASN A 3 -2.78 36.35 -8.57
C ASN A 3 -1.25 36.21 -8.63
N PHE A 4 -0.50 37.32 -8.65
CA PHE A 4 0.98 37.28 -8.67
C PHE A 4 1.60 37.00 -7.31
N ALA A 5 0.93 37.39 -6.22
CA ALA A 5 1.41 37.09 -4.87
C ALA A 5 1.28 35.56 -4.58
N SER A 6 0.14 34.97 -4.92
CA SER A 6 -0.09 33.52 -4.77
C SER A 6 0.89 32.68 -5.60
N ALA A 7 1.20 33.11 -6.83
CA ALA A 7 2.15 32.41 -7.71
C ALA A 7 3.57 32.36 -7.10
N ARG A 8 4.03 33.40 -6.39
CA ARG A 8 5.34 33.42 -5.75
C ARG A 8 5.52 32.37 -4.66
N PHE A 9 4.45 32.06 -3.91
CA PHE A 9 4.47 31.03 -2.88
C PHE A 9 4.43 29.61 -3.49
N LEU A 10 3.76 29.42 -4.63
CA LEU A 10 3.69 28.14 -5.31
C LEU A 10 4.94 27.82 -6.15
N LEU A 11 5.65 28.84 -6.64
CA LEU A 11 6.76 28.69 -7.56
C LEU A 11 7.89 27.79 -7.02
N PRO A 12 8.36 27.90 -5.75
CA PRO A 12 9.42 27.03 -5.24
C PRO A 12 9.03 25.56 -5.25
N ILE A 13 7.79 25.23 -4.80
CA ILE A 13 7.30 23.86 -4.77
C ILE A 13 7.08 23.31 -6.19
N MET A 14 6.62 24.13 -7.12
CA MET A 14 6.46 23.75 -8.53
C MET A 14 7.81 23.44 -9.19
N VAL A 15 8.86 24.25 -8.92
CA VAL A 15 10.20 23.99 -9.42
C VAL A 15 10.73 22.66 -8.88
N VAL A 16 10.63 22.42 -7.58
CA VAL A 16 11.03 21.14 -6.98
C VAL A 16 10.27 19.97 -7.58
N PHE A 17 8.95 20.08 -7.73
CA PHE A 17 8.11 19.06 -8.36
C PHE A 17 8.55 18.75 -9.80
N ILE A 18 8.79 19.79 -10.61
CA ILE A 18 9.24 19.61 -12.00
C ILE A 18 10.61 18.93 -12.04
N VAL A 19 11.58 19.42 -11.26
CA VAL A 19 12.95 18.91 -11.31
C VAL A 19 13.09 17.50 -10.74
N VAL A 20 12.38 17.20 -9.63
CA VAL A 20 12.58 15.92 -8.90
C VAL A 20 11.60 14.84 -9.35
N ILE A 21 10.42 15.20 -9.84
CA ILE A 21 9.40 14.24 -10.21
C ILE A 21 9.15 14.21 -11.72
N LEU A 22 8.83 15.36 -12.32
CA LEU A 22 8.40 15.40 -13.71
C LEU A 22 9.54 15.09 -14.68
N ILE A 23 10.73 15.68 -14.49
CA ILE A 23 11.88 15.42 -15.37
C ILE A 23 12.30 13.95 -15.32
N PRO A 24 12.56 13.29 -14.16
CA PRO A 24 12.88 11.87 -14.11
C PRO A 24 11.79 10.95 -14.67
N PHE A 25 10.52 11.31 -14.48
CA PHE A 25 9.40 10.58 -15.10
C PHE A 25 9.45 10.64 -16.62
N LEU A 26 9.65 11.84 -17.21
CA LEU A 26 9.77 12.01 -18.65
C LEU A 26 11.01 11.31 -19.20
N GLN A 27 12.13 11.33 -18.47
CA GLN A 27 13.32 10.58 -18.83
C GLN A 27 13.05 9.07 -18.85
N SER A 28 12.40 8.53 -17.83
CA SER A 28 11.99 7.12 -17.78
C SER A 28 11.06 6.76 -18.92
N LEU A 29 10.13 7.67 -19.28
CA LEU A 29 9.24 7.48 -20.43
C LEU A 29 10.03 7.42 -21.73
N VAL A 30 10.98 8.30 -21.96
CA VAL A 30 11.87 8.26 -23.16
C VAL A 30 12.69 6.98 -23.17
N PHE A 31 13.29 6.59 -22.03
CA PHE A 31 14.09 5.38 -21.95
C PHE A 31 13.30 4.12 -22.26
N SER A 32 12.02 4.06 -21.90
CA SER A 32 11.17 2.91 -22.20
C SER A 32 11.04 2.57 -23.70
N PHE A 33 11.32 3.55 -24.58
CA PHE A 33 11.30 3.40 -26.05
C PHE A 33 12.69 3.19 -26.66
N THR A 34 13.74 3.07 -25.83
CA THR A 34 15.12 2.91 -26.30
C THR A 34 15.69 1.56 -25.89
N ASP A 35 16.74 1.12 -26.60
CA ASP A 35 17.62 0.02 -26.19
C ASP A 35 18.98 0.59 -25.83
N TYR A 36 19.37 0.40 -24.60
CA TYR A 36 20.57 0.94 -24.03
C TYR A 36 21.26 -0.12 -23.16
N SER A 37 22.42 -0.53 -23.57
CA SER A 37 23.23 -1.56 -22.88
C SER A 37 24.58 -1.06 -22.39
N GLY A 38 24.78 0.27 -22.37
CA GLY A 38 26.06 0.87 -22.04
C GLY A 38 26.03 1.92 -20.92
N TYR A 39 27.19 2.51 -20.63
CA TYR A 39 27.32 3.58 -19.63
C TYR A 39 27.08 4.98 -20.21
N ASN A 40 26.89 5.11 -21.54
CA ASN A 40 26.79 6.38 -22.22
C ASN A 40 25.45 6.54 -22.92
N PHE A 41 24.64 7.48 -22.46
CA PHE A 41 23.28 7.74 -23.00
C PHE A 41 23.27 8.15 -24.49
N ALA A 42 24.42 8.61 -25.02
CA ALA A 42 24.55 8.93 -26.44
C ALA A 42 24.41 7.70 -27.36
N ASP A 43 24.59 6.49 -26.82
CA ASP A 43 24.54 5.23 -27.58
C ASP A 43 23.13 4.60 -27.56
N ALA A 44 22.14 5.25 -26.93
CA ALA A 44 20.78 4.77 -26.86
C ALA A 44 20.11 4.76 -28.24
N LYS A 45 19.69 3.57 -28.70
CA LYS A 45 18.98 3.40 -29.97
C LYS A 45 17.48 3.42 -29.72
N PHE A 46 16.75 4.17 -30.50
CA PHE A 46 15.29 4.16 -30.47
C PHE A 46 14.76 2.83 -31.05
N VAL A 47 14.01 2.07 -30.24
CA VAL A 47 13.44 0.77 -30.63
C VAL A 47 11.91 0.76 -30.65
N GLY A 48 11.28 1.93 -30.51
CA GLY A 48 9.83 2.04 -30.49
C GLY A 48 9.21 1.20 -29.36
N PHE A 49 8.21 0.39 -29.69
CA PHE A 49 7.46 -0.42 -28.71
C PHE A 49 8.08 -1.79 -28.40
N ALA A 50 9.31 -2.07 -28.77
CA ALA A 50 9.92 -3.39 -28.59
C ALA A 50 9.93 -3.84 -27.11
N ASN A 51 10.27 -2.94 -26.17
CA ASN A 51 10.27 -3.22 -24.74
C ASN A 51 8.85 -3.56 -24.22
N TYR A 52 7.84 -2.87 -24.73
CA TYR A 52 6.44 -3.13 -24.37
C TYR A 52 5.94 -4.47 -24.93
N ILE A 53 6.28 -4.79 -26.18
CA ILE A 53 5.96 -6.08 -26.79
C ILE A 53 6.58 -7.22 -26.00
N ARG A 54 7.87 -7.09 -25.65
CA ARG A 54 8.58 -8.03 -24.76
C ARG A 54 7.82 -8.20 -23.43
N LEU A 55 7.42 -7.09 -22.79
CA LEU A 55 6.74 -7.09 -21.51
C LEU A 55 5.39 -7.83 -21.54
N PHE A 56 4.62 -7.66 -22.60
CA PHE A 56 3.34 -8.37 -22.74
C PHE A 56 3.50 -9.89 -22.84
N HIS A 57 4.67 -10.38 -23.24
CA HIS A 57 5.00 -11.82 -23.30
C HIS A 57 5.82 -12.30 -22.10
N ASP A 58 6.15 -11.42 -21.15
CA ASP A 58 6.96 -11.76 -19.97
C ASP A 58 6.12 -12.40 -18.87
N GLN A 59 6.24 -13.73 -18.73
CA GLN A 59 5.53 -14.50 -17.70
C GLN A 59 5.94 -14.09 -16.28
N GLN A 60 7.19 -13.67 -16.05
CA GLN A 60 7.66 -13.23 -14.73
C GLN A 60 6.94 -11.96 -14.30
N PHE A 61 6.79 -11.02 -15.23
CA PHE A 61 6.05 -9.79 -14.99
C PHE A 61 4.58 -10.07 -14.64
N TRP A 62 3.87 -10.83 -15.46
CA TRP A 62 2.45 -11.11 -15.23
C TRP A 62 2.20 -11.96 -13.98
N SER A 63 3.11 -12.88 -13.65
CA SER A 63 3.07 -13.61 -12.39
C SER A 63 3.22 -12.67 -11.18
N ALA A 64 4.13 -11.70 -11.26
CA ALA A 64 4.30 -10.69 -10.23
C ALA A 64 3.07 -9.78 -10.09
N VAL A 65 2.49 -9.32 -11.21
CA VAL A 65 1.25 -8.51 -11.22
C VAL A 65 0.09 -9.30 -10.63
N GLY A 66 -0.09 -10.56 -11.04
CA GLY A 66 -1.14 -11.43 -10.50
C GLY A 66 -1.02 -11.66 -9.00
N ARG A 67 0.21 -11.81 -8.50
CA ARG A 67 0.48 -11.96 -7.05
C ARG A 67 0.12 -10.71 -6.27
N VAL A 68 0.51 -9.53 -6.77
CA VAL A 68 0.17 -8.26 -6.12
C VAL A 68 -1.33 -7.97 -6.23
N ALA A 69 -1.98 -8.32 -7.33
CA ALA A 69 -3.42 -8.19 -7.46
C ALA A 69 -4.17 -9.06 -6.45
N LEU A 70 -3.76 -10.35 -6.30
CA LEU A 70 -4.30 -11.24 -5.26
C LEU A 70 -4.06 -10.67 -3.85
N PHE A 71 -2.85 -10.20 -3.59
CA PHE A 71 -2.50 -9.55 -2.34
C PHE A 71 -3.44 -8.38 -2.04
N THR A 72 -3.62 -7.47 -3.00
CA THR A 72 -4.47 -6.28 -2.87
C THR A 72 -5.93 -6.66 -2.56
N VAL A 73 -6.49 -7.61 -3.31
CA VAL A 73 -7.90 -8.03 -3.16
C VAL A 73 -8.17 -8.68 -1.80
N VAL A 74 -7.20 -9.34 -1.19
CA VAL A 74 -7.35 -10.00 0.11
C VAL A 74 -6.93 -9.09 1.26
N GLN A 75 -5.74 -8.52 1.19
CA GLN A 75 -5.13 -7.78 2.30
C GLN A 75 -5.83 -6.43 2.55
N VAL A 76 -6.15 -5.66 1.49
CA VAL A 76 -6.75 -4.33 1.65
C VAL A 76 -8.12 -4.38 2.33
N PRO A 77 -9.08 -5.23 1.93
CA PRO A 77 -10.34 -5.35 2.66
C PRO A 77 -10.18 -5.75 4.11
N ILE A 78 -9.29 -6.70 4.43
CA ILE A 78 -9.03 -7.13 5.81
C ILE A 78 -8.50 -5.97 6.64
N MET A 79 -7.49 -5.27 6.14
CA MET A 79 -6.87 -4.12 6.81
C MET A 79 -7.86 -3.00 7.05
N LEU A 80 -8.65 -2.62 6.04
CA LEU A 80 -9.62 -1.53 6.16
C LEU A 80 -10.80 -1.91 7.06
N PHE A 81 -11.22 -3.18 7.05
CA PHE A 81 -12.23 -3.68 8.00
C PHE A 81 -11.74 -3.56 9.44
N LEU A 82 -10.50 -4.00 9.73
CA LEU A 82 -9.89 -3.87 11.05
C LEU A 82 -9.76 -2.39 11.46
N ALA A 83 -9.32 -1.54 10.55
CA ALA A 83 -9.18 -0.10 10.78
C ALA A 83 -10.54 0.55 11.10
N ALA A 84 -11.59 0.24 10.34
CA ALA A 84 -12.93 0.74 10.58
C ALA A 84 -13.51 0.23 11.91
N ALA A 85 -13.32 -1.06 12.22
CA ALA A 85 -13.76 -1.63 13.50
C ALA A 85 -13.08 -0.94 14.70
N MET A 86 -11.77 -0.70 14.60
CA MET A 86 -11.01 0.04 15.62
C MET A 86 -11.47 1.51 15.74
N ALA A 87 -11.71 2.19 14.61
CA ALA A 87 -12.20 3.57 14.62
C ALA A 87 -13.58 3.68 15.28
N LEU A 88 -14.51 2.78 14.94
CA LEU A 88 -15.83 2.71 15.55
C LEU A 88 -15.77 2.42 17.06
N ALA A 89 -14.85 1.54 17.48
CA ALA A 89 -14.63 1.28 18.91
C ALA A 89 -14.09 2.50 19.65
N LEU A 90 -13.14 3.22 19.04
CA LEU A 90 -12.56 4.46 19.61
C LEU A 90 -13.57 5.62 19.68
N ASP A 91 -14.53 5.65 18.76
CA ASP A 91 -15.61 6.65 18.74
C ASP A 91 -16.77 6.30 19.69
N SER A 92 -16.69 5.17 20.38
CA SER A 92 -17.72 4.79 21.37
C SER A 92 -17.61 5.65 22.63
N MET A 93 -18.73 6.24 23.06
CA MET A 93 -18.84 7.03 24.30
C MET A 93 -18.53 6.23 25.56
N LYS A 94 -18.53 4.89 25.48
CA LYS A 94 -18.27 3.97 26.60
C LYS A 94 -16.79 3.66 26.81
N LEU A 95 -15.94 3.90 25.82
CA LEU A 95 -14.52 3.57 25.89
C LEU A 95 -13.74 4.62 26.68
N HIS A 96 -13.14 4.21 27.77
CA HIS A 96 -12.22 5.05 28.55
C HIS A 96 -10.79 4.88 28.04
N GLY A 97 -9.99 5.95 28.08
CA GLY A 97 -8.58 5.89 27.66
C GLY A 97 -8.37 5.88 26.13
N THR A 98 -9.32 6.38 25.36
CA THR A 98 -9.26 6.45 23.87
C THR A 98 -7.97 7.03 23.34
N LYS A 99 -7.37 8.02 24.03
CA LYS A 99 -6.09 8.62 23.64
C LYS A 99 -4.94 7.60 23.68
N PHE A 100 -4.89 6.76 24.70
CA PHE A 100 -3.88 5.70 24.80
C PHE A 100 -4.03 4.67 23.68
N PHE A 101 -5.23 4.15 23.49
CA PHE A 101 -5.50 3.16 22.43
C PHE A 101 -5.21 3.72 21.02
N ARG A 102 -5.56 4.97 20.77
CA ARG A 102 -5.29 5.64 19.49
C ARG A 102 -3.79 5.74 19.21
N ILE A 103 -3.00 6.15 20.21
CA ILE A 103 -1.54 6.25 20.08
C ILE A 103 -0.93 4.85 19.89
N SER A 104 -1.30 3.87 20.72
CA SER A 104 -0.77 2.52 20.64
C SER A 104 -1.08 1.83 19.31
N THR A 105 -2.27 2.02 18.78
CA THR A 105 -2.66 1.44 17.48
C THR A 105 -1.96 2.12 16.30
N PHE A 106 -1.66 3.42 16.42
CA PHE A 106 -0.94 4.16 15.39
C PHE A 106 0.58 3.91 15.43
N LEU A 107 1.14 3.52 16.57
CA LEU A 107 2.58 3.38 16.77
C LEU A 107 3.27 2.48 15.72
N PRO A 108 2.70 1.35 15.27
CA PRO A 108 3.28 0.54 14.20
C PRO A 108 3.61 1.32 12.93
N TYR A 109 2.74 2.22 12.50
CA TYR A 109 2.96 3.06 11.32
C TYR A 109 4.17 3.98 11.45
N ALA A 110 4.53 4.40 12.66
CA ALA A 110 5.69 5.23 12.92
C ALA A 110 7.03 4.44 12.88
N VAL A 111 6.96 3.10 12.86
CA VAL A 111 8.15 2.24 12.74
C VAL A 111 8.57 2.19 11.27
N PRO A 112 9.86 2.43 10.94
CA PRO A 112 10.33 2.29 9.56
C PRO A 112 10.07 0.87 9.02
N ALA A 113 9.57 0.74 7.78
CA ALA A 113 9.19 -0.54 7.17
C ALA A 113 10.32 -1.60 7.19
N VAL A 114 11.59 -1.17 7.09
CA VAL A 114 12.74 -2.06 7.25
C VAL A 114 12.77 -2.70 8.63
N VAL A 115 12.56 -1.91 9.67
CA VAL A 115 12.62 -2.37 11.07
C VAL A 115 11.43 -3.28 11.37
N SER A 116 10.23 -2.92 10.97
CA SER A 116 9.03 -3.74 11.15
C SER A 116 9.16 -5.09 10.45
N THR A 117 9.67 -5.11 9.22
CA THR A 117 9.91 -6.36 8.50
C THR A 117 10.96 -7.24 9.17
N LEU A 118 12.04 -6.66 9.71
CA LEU A 118 13.04 -7.40 10.48
C LEU A 118 12.45 -7.99 11.76
N ILE A 119 11.64 -7.24 12.49
CA ILE A 119 10.94 -7.73 13.70
C ILE A 119 10.03 -8.91 13.34
N TRP A 120 9.18 -8.76 12.33
CA TRP A 120 8.26 -9.82 11.93
C TRP A 120 8.99 -11.03 11.33
N GLY A 121 10.06 -10.81 10.54
CA GLY A 121 10.90 -11.89 10.02
C GLY A 121 11.52 -12.72 11.14
N PHE A 122 11.98 -12.09 12.23
CA PHE A 122 12.43 -12.80 13.44
C PHE A 122 11.27 -13.55 14.11
N MET A 123 10.10 -12.90 14.25
CA MET A 123 8.91 -13.51 14.87
C MET A 123 8.40 -14.73 14.10
N TYR A 124 8.57 -14.74 12.78
CA TYR A 124 8.17 -15.86 11.90
C TYR A 124 9.19 -17.00 11.85
N GLY A 125 10.37 -16.83 12.44
CA GLY A 125 11.40 -17.87 12.44
C GLY A 125 10.89 -19.19 13.01
N ALA A 126 11.05 -20.28 12.24
CA ALA A 126 10.54 -21.60 12.62
C ALA A 126 11.19 -22.17 13.89
N LYS A 127 12.41 -21.74 14.22
CA LYS A 127 13.18 -22.16 15.41
C LYS A 127 13.29 -21.09 16.49
N TYR A 128 13.09 -19.83 16.12
CA TYR A 128 13.26 -18.67 16.98
C TYR A 128 12.03 -17.78 16.90
N GLY A 129 11.93 -16.79 17.79
CA GLY A 129 10.81 -15.88 17.81
C GLY A 129 9.51 -16.50 18.30
N LEU A 130 8.39 -15.88 17.94
CA LEU A 130 7.06 -16.31 18.39
C LEU A 130 6.67 -17.67 17.83
N VAL A 131 6.86 -17.86 16.52
CA VAL A 131 6.48 -19.10 15.83
C VAL A 131 7.36 -20.25 16.29
N GLY A 132 8.66 -20.04 16.47
CA GLY A 132 9.57 -21.06 17.02
C GLY A 132 9.20 -21.47 18.44
N SER A 133 8.84 -20.53 19.31
CA SER A 133 8.37 -20.82 20.66
C SER A 133 7.06 -21.59 20.65
N PHE A 134 6.12 -21.22 19.77
CA PHE A 134 4.85 -21.93 19.56
C PHE A 134 5.09 -23.37 19.08
N ASN A 135 5.95 -23.54 18.09
CA ASN A 135 6.33 -24.87 17.58
C ASN A 135 6.92 -25.75 18.67
N GLY A 136 7.84 -25.19 19.48
CA GLY A 136 8.45 -25.91 20.61
C GLY A 136 7.45 -26.32 21.68
N PHE A 137 6.48 -25.44 22.01
CA PHE A 137 5.49 -25.71 23.04
C PHE A 137 4.41 -26.72 22.60
N PHE A 138 3.92 -26.62 21.36
CA PHE A 138 2.83 -27.46 20.86
C PHE A 138 3.31 -28.65 20.03
N GLY A 139 4.64 -28.81 19.78
CA GLY A 139 5.18 -29.86 18.92
C GLY A 139 4.79 -29.72 17.45
N THR A 140 4.49 -28.48 16.99
CA THR A 140 4.11 -28.19 15.61
C THR A 140 5.32 -27.81 14.75
N HIS A 141 5.13 -27.79 13.43
CA HIS A 141 6.17 -27.41 12.46
C HIS A 141 5.65 -26.29 11.53
N LEU A 142 5.09 -25.24 12.12
CA LEU A 142 4.62 -24.07 11.37
C LEU A 142 5.82 -23.33 10.78
N ASP A 143 5.75 -23.05 9.49
CA ASP A 143 6.70 -22.21 8.78
C ASP A 143 5.94 -21.09 8.05
N MET A 144 5.96 -19.90 8.67
CA MET A 144 5.26 -18.72 8.15
C MET A 144 5.95 -18.10 6.93
N LEU A 145 7.15 -18.55 6.59
CA LEU A 145 7.90 -18.12 5.40
C LEU A 145 7.87 -19.16 4.28
N SER A 146 7.11 -20.25 4.45
CA SER A 146 6.89 -21.24 3.40
C SER A 146 6.09 -20.66 2.22
N PRO A 147 6.28 -21.18 0.98
CA PRO A 147 5.65 -20.65 -0.24
C PRO A 147 4.14 -20.51 -0.15
N SER A 148 3.47 -21.41 0.58
CA SER A 148 2.01 -21.48 0.70
C SER A 148 1.40 -20.34 1.55
N VAL A 149 2.13 -19.83 2.54
CA VAL A 149 1.64 -18.82 3.49
C VAL A 149 2.39 -17.50 3.42
N LEU A 150 3.49 -17.45 2.69
CA LEU A 150 4.37 -16.29 2.60
C LEU A 150 3.64 -14.99 2.24
N LEU A 151 2.73 -15.06 1.26
CA LEU A 151 1.96 -13.88 0.85
C LEU A 151 1.04 -13.37 1.98
N ALA A 152 0.47 -14.29 2.76
CA ALA A 152 -0.33 -13.94 3.93
C ALA A 152 0.54 -13.37 5.06
N SER A 153 1.76 -13.87 5.24
CA SER A 153 2.73 -13.35 6.22
C SER A 153 3.16 -11.92 5.87
N ILE A 154 3.43 -11.63 4.60
CA ILE A 154 3.67 -10.26 4.12
C ILE A 154 2.42 -9.40 4.34
N GLY A 155 1.23 -9.94 4.05
CA GLY A 155 -0.05 -9.27 4.29
C GLY A 155 -0.27 -8.91 5.76
N ASN A 156 0.14 -9.77 6.69
CA ASN A 156 0.10 -9.47 8.12
C ASN A 156 1.03 -8.31 8.50
N ILE A 157 2.25 -8.26 7.96
CA ILE A 157 3.21 -7.16 8.21
C ILE A 157 2.57 -5.82 7.77
N VAL A 158 2.12 -5.76 6.52
CA VAL A 158 1.51 -4.54 5.94
C VAL A 158 0.22 -4.16 6.70
N THR A 159 -0.60 -5.14 7.08
CA THR A 159 -1.81 -4.89 7.89
C THR A 159 -1.44 -4.31 9.25
N TRP A 160 -0.45 -4.85 9.93
CA TRP A 160 0.03 -4.35 11.21
C TRP A 160 0.57 -2.91 11.09
N GLU A 161 1.32 -2.62 10.04
CA GLU A 161 1.88 -1.28 9.80
C GLU A 161 0.79 -0.24 9.53
N PHE A 162 -0.17 -0.54 8.65
CA PHE A 162 -1.07 0.48 8.09
C PHE A 162 -2.47 0.52 8.71
N THR A 163 -2.88 -0.48 9.49
CA THR A 163 -4.22 -0.48 10.13
C THR A 163 -4.43 0.75 11.01
N GLY A 164 -3.44 1.12 11.82
CA GLY A 164 -3.54 2.28 12.71
C GLY A 164 -3.61 3.62 11.97
N TYR A 165 -2.90 3.75 10.86
CA TYR A 165 -2.98 4.91 9.98
C TYR A 165 -4.39 5.06 9.37
N ASN A 166 -4.92 3.99 8.79
CA ASN A 166 -6.27 3.99 8.22
C ASN A 166 -7.35 4.20 9.31
N MET A 167 -7.15 3.61 10.49
CA MET A 167 -8.02 3.83 11.65
C MET A 167 -8.10 5.32 12.03
N LEU A 168 -6.97 6.05 12.01
CA LEU A 168 -6.98 7.48 12.30
C LEU A 168 -7.76 8.30 11.25
N ILE A 169 -7.68 7.93 9.97
CA ILE A 169 -8.46 8.57 8.91
C ILE A 169 -9.96 8.37 9.17
N PHE A 170 -10.38 7.14 9.48
CA PHE A 170 -11.77 6.84 9.80
C PHE A 170 -12.23 7.53 11.08
N TYR A 171 -11.42 7.48 12.13
CA TYR A 171 -11.72 8.17 13.39
C TYR A 171 -11.86 9.68 13.21
N SER A 172 -11.01 10.29 12.38
CA SER A 172 -11.10 11.71 12.06
C SER A 172 -12.42 12.07 11.36
N SER A 173 -12.88 11.22 10.44
CA SER A 173 -14.18 11.35 9.79
C SER A 173 -15.33 11.23 10.80
N LEU A 174 -15.29 10.24 11.69
CA LEU A 174 -16.32 10.07 12.73
C LEU A 174 -16.36 11.27 13.70
N SER A 175 -15.22 11.85 14.04
CA SER A 175 -15.15 12.99 14.96
C SER A 175 -15.74 14.29 14.40
N THR A 176 -16.10 14.34 13.12
CA THR A 176 -16.85 15.48 12.54
C THR A 176 -18.35 15.41 12.82
N ILE A 177 -18.88 14.25 13.25
CA ILE A 177 -20.29 14.06 13.56
C ILE A 177 -20.59 14.76 14.88
N PRO A 178 -21.58 15.68 14.93
CA PRO A 178 -21.96 16.36 16.17
C PRO A 178 -22.49 15.36 17.22
N HIS A 179 -22.00 15.44 18.44
CA HIS A 179 -22.46 14.57 19.54
C HIS A 179 -23.96 14.66 19.79
N SER A 180 -24.59 15.81 19.56
CA SER A 180 -26.04 15.99 19.66
C SER A 180 -26.85 15.03 18.78
N LEU A 181 -26.29 14.57 17.66
CA LEU A 181 -26.93 13.58 16.79
C LEU A 181 -27.00 12.19 17.47
N TYR A 182 -25.94 11.81 18.18
CA TYR A 182 -25.91 10.57 18.95
C TYR A 182 -26.87 10.63 20.16
N GLU A 183 -26.94 11.77 20.82
CA GLU A 183 -27.85 12.00 21.96
C GLU A 183 -29.32 11.93 21.50
N ALA A 184 -29.67 12.59 20.40
CA ALA A 184 -31.01 12.55 19.83
C ALA A 184 -31.41 11.12 19.44
N ALA A 185 -30.54 10.39 18.72
CA ALA A 185 -30.79 8.98 18.37
C ALA A 185 -30.99 8.09 19.62
N SER A 186 -30.24 8.37 20.69
CA SER A 186 -30.34 7.61 21.94
C SER A 186 -31.66 7.92 22.66
N ILE A 187 -32.17 9.17 22.64
CA ILE A 187 -33.45 9.58 23.15
C ILE A 187 -34.60 8.87 22.39
N ASP A 188 -34.45 8.74 21.07
CA ASP A 188 -35.38 8.02 20.19
C ASP A 188 -35.29 6.51 20.36
N GLY A 189 -34.47 6.00 21.29
CA GLY A 189 -34.34 4.57 21.61
C GLY A 189 -33.47 3.78 20.64
N ALA A 190 -32.66 4.41 19.81
CA ALA A 190 -31.74 3.71 18.92
C ALA A 190 -30.65 2.98 19.70
N SER A 191 -30.44 1.71 19.36
CA SER A 191 -29.32 0.92 19.88
C SER A 191 -27.99 1.41 19.26
N GLU A 192 -26.85 1.12 19.91
CA GLU A 192 -25.52 1.44 19.35
C GLU A 192 -25.33 0.89 17.94
N TRP A 193 -25.83 -0.33 17.66
CA TRP A 193 -25.73 -0.92 16.32
C TRP A 193 -26.54 -0.12 15.27
N GLN A 194 -27.70 0.42 15.65
CA GLN A 194 -28.48 1.28 14.77
C GLN A 194 -27.74 2.60 14.49
N ILE A 195 -27.13 3.20 15.52
CA ILE A 195 -26.27 4.40 15.38
C ILE A 195 -25.10 4.11 14.44
N ILE A 196 -24.39 2.99 14.63
CA ILE A 196 -23.29 2.59 13.75
C ILE A 196 -23.80 2.45 12.31
N LYS A 197 -24.87 1.71 12.08
CA LYS A 197 -25.35 1.40 10.72
C LYS A 197 -25.94 2.62 10.00
N SER A 198 -26.67 3.47 10.72
CA SER A 198 -27.45 4.55 10.11
C SER A 198 -26.77 5.91 10.13
N ILE A 199 -25.79 6.13 11.02
CA ILE A 199 -25.09 7.40 11.17
C ILE A 199 -23.61 7.24 10.83
N LYS A 200 -22.89 6.33 11.55
CA LYS A 200 -21.43 6.26 11.46
C LYS A 200 -20.93 5.64 10.15
N LEU A 201 -21.48 4.51 9.71
CA LEU A 201 -21.05 3.84 8.48
C LEU A 201 -21.32 4.68 7.21
N PRO A 202 -22.46 5.36 7.05
CA PRO A 202 -22.64 6.29 5.94
C PRO A 202 -21.61 7.42 5.90
N GLU A 203 -21.25 7.98 7.05
CA GLU A 203 -20.22 9.03 7.15
C GLU A 203 -18.83 8.55 6.73
N LEU A 204 -18.51 7.28 6.97
CA LEU A 204 -17.22 6.70 6.58
C LEU A 204 -17.06 6.49 5.08
N LYS A 205 -18.10 6.60 4.25
CA LYS A 205 -18.01 6.31 2.80
C LYS A 205 -16.97 7.15 2.09
N GLY A 206 -16.88 8.45 2.41
CA GLY A 206 -15.89 9.35 1.80
C GLY A 206 -14.46 8.97 2.16
N SER A 207 -14.18 8.76 3.43
CA SER A 207 -12.86 8.36 3.93
C SER A 207 -12.50 6.94 3.47
N LEU A 208 -13.46 6.03 3.37
CA LEU A 208 -13.26 4.67 2.84
C LEU A 208 -12.78 4.71 1.38
N ALA A 209 -13.40 5.55 0.54
CA ALA A 209 -12.96 5.68 -0.85
C ALA A 209 -11.50 6.13 -0.96
N ILE A 210 -11.11 7.13 -0.17
CA ILE A 210 -9.74 7.64 -0.15
C ILE A 210 -8.78 6.55 0.34
N THR A 211 -9.08 5.88 1.45
CA THR A 211 -8.21 4.83 2.00
C THR A 211 -8.09 3.63 1.07
N VAL A 212 -9.15 3.22 0.37
CA VAL A 212 -9.11 2.16 -0.64
C VAL A 212 -8.14 2.54 -1.77
N ILE A 213 -8.24 3.77 -2.31
CA ILE A 213 -7.36 4.23 -3.40
C ILE A 213 -5.90 4.22 -2.95
N PHE A 214 -5.58 4.81 -1.78
CA PHE A 214 -4.21 4.82 -1.27
C PHE A 214 -3.68 3.41 -0.95
N SER A 215 -4.52 2.53 -0.41
CA SER A 215 -4.13 1.16 -0.12
C SER A 215 -3.86 0.34 -1.38
N ILE A 216 -4.64 0.54 -2.45
CA ILE A 216 -4.38 -0.09 -3.75
C ILE A 216 -3.05 0.42 -4.31
N ILE A 217 -2.82 1.73 -4.33
CA ILE A 217 -1.55 2.30 -4.80
C ILE A 217 -0.38 1.74 -4.00
N GLY A 218 -0.48 1.71 -2.66
CA GLY A 218 0.55 1.15 -1.79
C GLY A 218 0.81 -0.34 -2.03
N SER A 219 -0.24 -1.14 -2.24
CA SER A 219 -0.11 -2.56 -2.56
C SER A 219 0.64 -2.80 -3.88
N PHE A 220 0.37 -2.02 -4.92
CA PHE A 220 1.11 -2.11 -6.18
C PHE A 220 2.55 -1.57 -6.07
N GLN A 221 2.87 -0.82 -5.02
CA GLN A 221 4.22 -0.36 -4.69
C GLN A 221 4.97 -1.29 -3.73
N LEU A 222 4.41 -2.45 -3.38
CA LEU A 222 5.01 -3.42 -2.46
C LEU A 222 6.42 -3.81 -2.92
N PHE A 223 7.42 -3.50 -2.08
CA PHE A 223 8.84 -3.73 -2.35
C PHE A 223 9.64 -4.07 -1.09
N ASN A 224 9.52 -3.27 -0.03
CA ASN A 224 10.38 -3.36 1.15
C ASN A 224 10.25 -4.71 1.86
N GLU A 225 9.02 -5.11 2.19
CA GLU A 225 8.73 -6.28 3.00
C GLU A 225 9.23 -7.56 2.30
N PRO A 226 8.87 -7.86 1.03
CA PRO A 226 9.38 -9.05 0.37
C PRO A 226 10.88 -8.97 0.09
N SER A 227 11.44 -7.79 -0.21
CA SER A 227 12.88 -7.62 -0.49
C SER A 227 13.73 -7.89 0.75
N ILE A 228 13.30 -7.42 1.92
CA ILE A 228 14.01 -7.64 3.18
C ILE A 228 13.89 -9.11 3.60
N LEU A 229 12.69 -9.69 3.54
CA LEU A 229 12.50 -11.12 3.84
C LEU A 229 13.32 -12.02 2.91
N GLN A 230 13.47 -11.68 1.64
CA GLN A 230 14.32 -12.39 0.70
C GLN A 230 15.77 -12.48 1.19
N ASN A 231 16.29 -11.39 1.72
CA ASN A 231 17.67 -11.32 2.20
C ASN A 231 17.87 -11.95 3.58
N MET A 232 16.82 -12.00 4.42
CA MET A 232 16.91 -12.57 5.78
C MET A 232 16.97 -14.08 5.79
N VAL A 233 16.32 -14.75 4.85
CA VAL A 233 16.19 -16.21 4.80
C VAL A 233 16.64 -16.71 3.45
N PRO A 234 17.93 -17.00 3.28
CA PRO A 234 18.46 -17.55 2.04
C PRO A 234 17.72 -18.82 1.62
N GLY A 235 17.35 -18.92 0.35
CA GLY A 235 16.63 -20.07 -0.20
C GLY A 235 15.11 -20.07 0.05
N ASN A 236 14.54 -18.95 0.52
CA ASN A 236 13.09 -18.80 0.60
C ASN A 236 12.43 -18.71 -0.80
N ALA A 237 11.11 -18.72 -0.83
CA ALA A 237 10.32 -18.68 -2.06
C ALA A 237 10.24 -17.29 -2.73
N ILE A 238 10.92 -16.28 -2.20
CA ILE A 238 10.88 -14.91 -2.74
C ILE A 238 11.90 -14.81 -3.86
N THR A 239 11.41 -14.74 -5.09
CA THR A 239 12.23 -14.54 -6.28
C THR A 239 12.55 -13.04 -6.49
N THR A 240 13.52 -12.73 -7.34
CA THR A 240 13.86 -11.36 -7.74
C THR A 240 12.73 -10.63 -8.49
N TYR A 241 11.76 -11.39 -8.98
CA TYR A 241 10.53 -10.92 -9.62
C TYR A 241 9.27 -11.23 -8.79
N TYR A 242 9.39 -11.27 -7.45
CA TYR A 242 8.26 -11.59 -6.57
C TYR A 242 7.16 -10.53 -6.65
N THR A 243 7.53 -9.27 -6.71
CA THR A 243 6.62 -8.16 -7.04
C THR A 243 7.11 -7.41 -8.27
N PRO A 244 6.25 -6.66 -8.98
CA PRO A 244 6.66 -5.88 -10.14
C PRO A 244 7.78 -4.88 -9.81
N ASN A 245 7.73 -4.25 -8.63
CA ASN A 245 8.77 -3.30 -8.20
C ASN A 245 10.10 -3.99 -7.90
N MET A 246 10.10 -5.19 -7.30
CA MET A 246 11.32 -5.99 -7.15
C MET A 246 11.89 -6.37 -8.51
N TYR A 247 11.04 -6.71 -9.46
CA TYR A 247 11.46 -7.05 -10.81
C TYR A 247 12.10 -5.85 -11.51
N ALA A 248 11.43 -4.69 -11.50
CA ALA A 248 11.99 -3.45 -12.06
C ALA A 248 13.34 -3.09 -11.43
N TYR A 249 13.44 -3.18 -10.10
CA TYR A 249 14.67 -2.93 -9.36
C TYR A 249 15.81 -3.86 -9.80
N ASN A 250 15.56 -5.17 -9.83
CA ASN A 250 16.56 -6.14 -10.23
C ASN A 250 16.98 -5.99 -11.69
N LEU A 251 16.06 -5.72 -12.60
CA LEU A 251 16.38 -5.42 -14.00
C LEU A 251 17.28 -4.19 -14.14
N SER A 252 17.00 -3.12 -13.37
CA SER A 252 17.77 -1.87 -13.45
C SER A 252 19.15 -2.00 -12.84
N PHE A 253 19.26 -2.56 -11.64
CA PHE A 253 20.49 -2.50 -10.83
C PHE A 253 21.37 -3.75 -10.93
N SER A 254 20.80 -4.92 -11.17
CA SER A 254 21.54 -6.17 -11.28
C SER A 254 21.57 -6.71 -12.70
N GLY A 255 20.51 -6.50 -13.47
CA GLY A 255 20.35 -7.02 -14.83
C GLY A 255 20.87 -6.10 -15.92
N ASN A 256 21.26 -4.88 -15.60
CA ASN A 256 21.69 -3.84 -16.55
C ASN A 256 20.70 -3.62 -17.72
N GLN A 257 19.37 -3.72 -17.42
CA GLN A 257 18.28 -3.58 -18.39
C GLN A 257 17.34 -2.42 -17.99
N SER A 258 17.91 -1.25 -17.73
CA SER A 258 17.19 -0.07 -17.24
C SER A 258 16.08 0.39 -18.18
N ASN A 259 16.22 0.22 -19.49
CA ASN A 259 15.22 0.57 -20.50
C ASN A 259 13.98 -0.33 -20.38
N TYR A 260 14.20 -1.63 -20.26
CA TYR A 260 13.14 -2.59 -20.08
C TYR A 260 12.43 -2.40 -18.71
N ALA A 261 13.21 -2.13 -17.65
CA ALA A 261 12.67 -1.77 -16.35
C ALA A 261 11.84 -0.49 -16.39
N ALA A 262 12.26 0.51 -17.17
CA ALA A 262 11.49 1.74 -17.39
C ALA A 262 10.13 1.44 -18.07
N ALA A 263 10.11 0.59 -19.11
CA ALA A 263 8.86 0.17 -19.74
C ALA A 263 7.93 -0.56 -18.75
N LEU A 264 8.49 -1.43 -17.90
CA LEU A 264 7.77 -2.11 -16.84
C LEU A 264 7.16 -1.11 -15.85
N ALA A 265 7.94 -0.14 -15.38
CA ALA A 265 7.47 0.89 -14.44
C ALA A 265 6.35 1.75 -15.04
N ILE A 266 6.44 2.13 -16.32
CA ILE A 266 5.39 2.88 -17.01
C ILE A 266 4.10 2.06 -17.12
N VAL A 267 4.18 0.77 -17.49
CA VAL A 267 2.99 -0.10 -17.56
C VAL A 267 2.36 -0.27 -16.17
N MET A 268 3.17 -0.44 -15.12
CA MET A 268 2.68 -0.49 -13.74
C MET A 268 1.98 0.80 -13.31
N ALA A 269 2.56 1.96 -13.67
CA ALA A 269 1.92 3.25 -13.40
C ALA A 269 0.55 3.37 -14.09
N VAL A 270 0.45 2.94 -15.36
CA VAL A 270 -0.82 2.94 -16.10
C VAL A 270 -1.84 2.00 -15.47
N ILE A 271 -1.44 0.77 -15.12
CA ILE A 271 -2.32 -0.21 -14.45
C ILE A 271 -2.85 0.37 -13.13
N THR A 272 -1.95 0.86 -12.28
CA THR A 272 -2.32 1.41 -10.97
C THR A 272 -3.23 2.62 -11.10
N MET A 273 -2.93 3.52 -12.03
CA MET A 273 -3.76 4.71 -12.34
C MET A 273 -5.15 4.31 -12.82
N ALA A 274 -5.24 3.33 -13.74
CA ALA A 274 -6.52 2.86 -14.27
C ALA A 274 -7.40 2.27 -13.16
N ILE A 275 -6.82 1.42 -12.29
CA ILE A 275 -7.54 0.81 -11.16
C ILE A 275 -8.01 1.90 -10.18
N ALA A 276 -7.12 2.81 -9.79
CA ALA A 276 -7.44 3.91 -8.87
C ALA A 276 -8.56 4.80 -9.44
N TYR A 277 -8.50 5.12 -10.73
CA TYR A 277 -9.51 5.93 -11.43
C TYR A 277 -10.89 5.24 -11.49
N ILE A 278 -10.93 3.93 -11.78
CA ILE A 278 -12.17 3.15 -11.77
C ILE A 278 -12.80 3.16 -10.36
N VAL A 279 -12.00 2.94 -9.32
CA VAL A 279 -12.49 2.97 -7.93
C VAL A 279 -13.04 4.37 -7.58
N GLN A 280 -12.33 5.43 -7.98
CA GLN A 280 -12.76 6.81 -7.72
C GLN A 280 -14.08 7.13 -8.43
N LEU A 281 -14.25 6.73 -9.69
CA LEU A 281 -15.50 6.96 -10.44
C LEU A 281 -16.69 6.25 -9.79
N ASN A 282 -16.50 5.03 -9.30
CA ASN A 282 -17.56 4.28 -8.64
C ASN A 282 -17.93 4.94 -7.29
N SER A 283 -16.95 5.38 -6.53
CA SER A 283 -17.19 6.10 -5.27
C SER A 283 -17.96 7.41 -5.48
N LEU A 284 -17.62 8.20 -6.50
CA LEU A 284 -18.33 9.44 -6.82
C LEU A 284 -19.79 9.17 -7.22
N LYS A 285 -20.06 8.10 -7.98
CA LYS A 285 -21.43 7.71 -8.34
C LYS A 285 -22.28 7.31 -7.12
N GLU A 286 -21.66 6.70 -6.12
CA GLU A 286 -22.35 6.32 -4.87
C GLU A 286 -22.65 7.52 -3.98
N GLN A 287 -21.78 8.55 -3.99
CA GLN A 287 -21.99 9.79 -3.22
C GLN A 287 -23.06 10.69 -3.84
N MET A 288 -23.33 10.58 -5.14
CA MET A 288 -24.36 11.36 -5.85
C MET A 288 -25.77 10.72 -5.78
N LYS A 289 -25.92 9.52 -5.26
CA LYS A 289 -27.19 8.83 -5.02
C LYS A 289 -27.70 9.06 -3.59
#